data_d95407fbbfb9f20ddbfd8bcf6811b1ac
#
_entry.id   d95407fbbfb9f20ddbfd8bcf6811b1ac
#
_cell.length_a   1.000
_cell.length_b   1.000
_cell.length_c   1.000
_cell.angle_alpha   90.00
_cell.angle_beta   90.00
_cell.angle_gamma   90.00
#
_symmetry.space_group_name_H-M   'P 1'
#
loop_
_entity.id
_entity.type
_entity.pdbx_description
1 polymer ?
#
loop_
_entity_poly.entity_id
_entity_poly.type
_entity_poly.pdbx_seq_one_letter_code
_entity_poly.pdbx_strand_id
1 'polypeptide(L)'
;MDPIKISKLTFAYGEGELRRPVLRDVALQVHAGEVVLLTGPSGSGKTTLLTLIGALRAMQEGSCRVLGRELMGASEHERVRLRRSIGFIFQNHNLLGFLTARQNVAMALEVEAALPERDRLARAGAMLAAVGLDGHEDKLPAKLSGGQRQRVAIARALVGEPGLVLADEPTAALDKVSGGEVAHLLRDMAKSRGTPILMVTHDPRILDIADRVVAMEDGRIVEAAAA
;
A
#
# COMPACT_ATOMS: atom_id res chain seq x y z
N MET A 1 -20.03 0.53 -1.05
CA MET A 1 -19.43 1.48 -0.08
C MET A 1 -17.99 1.71 -0.51
N ASP A 2 -17.55 2.98 -0.59
CA ASP A 2 -16.19 3.27 -1.07
C ASP A 2 -15.15 2.87 -0.03
N PRO A 3 -14.15 2.07 -0.40
CA PRO A 3 -13.04 1.70 0.46
C PRO A 3 -12.25 2.89 1.00
N ILE A 4 -12.12 3.97 0.20
CA ILE A 4 -11.53 5.23 0.63
C ILE A 4 -12.47 6.37 0.26
N LYS A 5 -12.80 7.23 1.23
CA LYS A 5 -13.52 8.49 1.03
C LYS A 5 -12.92 9.57 1.90
N ILE A 6 -12.33 10.57 1.25
CA ILE A 6 -11.64 11.71 1.88
C ILE A 6 -12.33 13.00 1.47
N SER A 7 -12.54 13.91 2.42
CA SER A 7 -13.05 15.25 2.17
C SER A 7 -12.36 16.28 3.08
N LYS A 8 -11.94 17.38 2.48
CA LYS A 8 -11.32 18.54 3.15
C LYS A 8 -10.15 18.16 4.07
N LEU A 9 -9.39 17.13 3.70
CA LEU A 9 -8.25 16.66 4.50
C LEU A 9 -7.11 17.67 4.44
N THR A 10 -6.73 18.19 5.59
CA THR A 10 -5.58 19.09 5.76
C THR A 10 -4.63 18.49 6.79
N PHE A 11 -3.32 18.57 6.49
CA PHE A 11 -2.29 18.04 7.38
C PHE A 11 -1.02 18.87 7.30
N ALA A 12 -0.38 19.10 8.45
CA ALA A 12 0.89 19.80 8.57
C ALA A 12 1.86 19.03 9.48
N TYR A 13 3.16 19.11 9.19
CA TYR A 13 4.22 18.69 10.12
C TYR A 13 4.65 19.86 11.00
N GLY A 14 5.17 19.53 12.18
CA GLY A 14 5.66 20.51 13.15
C GLY A 14 4.53 21.25 13.87
N GLU A 15 4.89 22.09 14.81
CA GLU A 15 4.00 22.89 15.64
C GLU A 15 4.47 24.36 15.68
N GLY A 16 3.57 25.28 16.02
CA GLY A 16 3.86 26.71 16.13
C GLY A 16 4.48 27.29 14.86
N GLU A 17 5.60 27.98 14.99
CA GLU A 17 6.32 28.61 13.87
C GLU A 17 6.97 27.59 12.90
N LEU A 18 7.19 26.35 13.35
CA LEU A 18 7.72 25.26 12.53
C LEU A 18 6.64 24.50 11.78
N ARG A 19 5.38 24.90 11.89
CA ARG A 19 4.26 24.24 11.22
C ARG A 19 4.38 24.40 9.71
N ARG A 20 4.51 23.28 9.00
CA ARG A 20 4.61 23.22 7.53
C ARG A 20 3.42 22.46 6.95
N PRO A 21 2.45 23.13 6.30
CA PRO A 21 1.34 22.47 5.63
C PRO A 21 1.84 21.59 4.48
N VAL A 22 1.37 20.35 4.45
CA VAL A 22 1.73 19.35 3.41
C VAL A 22 0.52 18.92 2.62
N LEU A 23 -0.65 18.78 3.25
CA LEU A 23 -1.91 18.51 2.57
C LEU A 23 -2.87 19.68 2.79
N ARG A 24 -3.59 20.04 1.73
CA ARG A 24 -4.46 21.22 1.71
C ARG A 24 -5.78 20.90 1.03
N ASP A 25 -6.83 20.73 1.82
CA ASP A 25 -8.21 20.52 1.33
C ASP A 25 -8.29 19.34 0.33
N VAL A 26 -7.64 18.24 0.65
CA VAL A 26 -7.62 17.05 -0.21
C VAL A 26 -8.97 16.36 -0.17
N ALA A 27 -9.50 16.05 -1.36
CA ALA A 27 -10.67 15.20 -1.56
C ALA A 27 -10.29 14.05 -2.50
N LEU A 28 -10.58 12.82 -2.10
CA LEU A 28 -10.30 11.61 -2.88
C LEU A 28 -11.34 10.54 -2.57
N GLN A 29 -11.76 9.84 -3.60
CA GLN A 29 -12.63 8.66 -3.49
C GLN A 29 -12.02 7.52 -4.29
N VAL A 30 -12.00 6.31 -3.73
CA VAL A 30 -11.57 5.08 -4.41
C VAL A 30 -12.67 4.05 -4.28
N HIS A 31 -13.02 3.40 -5.38
CA HIS A 31 -14.09 2.42 -5.44
C HIS A 31 -13.58 0.99 -5.24
N ALA A 32 -14.49 0.06 -4.94
CA ALA A 32 -14.13 -1.35 -4.79
C ALA A 32 -13.56 -1.91 -6.10
N GLY A 33 -12.44 -2.65 -6.01
CA GLY A 33 -11.74 -3.23 -7.16
C GLY A 33 -11.06 -2.22 -8.09
N GLU A 34 -11.05 -0.92 -7.72
CA GLU A 34 -10.40 0.13 -8.50
C GLU A 34 -8.89 0.16 -8.23
N VAL A 35 -8.10 0.28 -9.29
CA VAL A 35 -6.66 0.56 -9.23
C VAL A 35 -6.45 2.05 -9.54
N VAL A 36 -6.08 2.82 -8.52
CA VAL A 36 -5.82 4.26 -8.63
C VAL A 36 -4.35 4.52 -8.50
N LEU A 37 -3.75 5.21 -9.49
CA LEU A 37 -2.39 5.72 -9.40
C LEU A 37 -2.41 7.17 -8.93
N LEU A 38 -1.62 7.47 -7.90
CA LEU A 38 -1.39 8.82 -7.39
C LEU A 38 -0.03 9.29 -7.88
N THR A 39 -0.02 10.27 -8.77
CA THR A 39 1.17 10.81 -9.42
C THR A 39 1.46 12.24 -8.97
N GLY A 40 2.60 12.80 -9.37
CA GLY A 40 2.97 14.19 -9.09
C GLY A 40 4.43 14.35 -8.64
N PRO A 41 4.94 15.59 -8.55
CA PRO A 41 6.33 15.85 -8.23
C PRO A 41 6.72 15.36 -6.82
N SER A 42 8.03 15.19 -6.58
CA SER A 42 8.53 14.89 -5.25
C SER A 42 8.16 16.02 -4.27
N GLY A 43 7.77 15.66 -3.06
CA GLY A 43 7.34 16.63 -2.04
C GLY A 43 5.88 17.10 -2.17
N SER A 44 5.10 16.67 -3.16
CA SER A 44 3.69 17.06 -3.31
C SER A 44 2.74 16.52 -2.22
N GLY A 45 3.22 15.61 -1.34
CA GLY A 45 2.42 15.09 -0.23
C GLY A 45 1.87 13.66 -0.40
N LYS A 46 2.18 12.97 -1.49
CA LYS A 46 1.66 11.62 -1.83
C LYS A 46 1.89 10.58 -0.72
N THR A 47 3.15 10.40 -0.29
CA THR A 47 3.49 9.49 0.80
C THR A 47 2.82 9.89 2.12
N THR A 48 2.67 11.19 2.38
CA THR A 48 1.94 11.68 3.56
C THR A 48 0.47 11.27 3.49
N LEU A 49 -0.18 11.49 2.34
CA LEU A 49 -1.56 11.06 2.12
C LEU A 49 -1.71 9.55 2.30
N LEU A 50 -0.80 8.77 1.71
CA LEU A 50 -0.80 7.30 1.81
C LEU A 50 -0.66 6.83 3.28
N THR A 51 0.22 7.47 4.07
CA THR A 51 0.42 7.12 5.49
C THR A 51 -0.77 7.50 6.37
N LEU A 52 -1.51 8.55 6.05
CA LEU A 52 -2.74 8.93 6.72
C LEU A 52 -3.87 7.93 6.41
N ILE A 53 -4.10 7.60 5.13
CA ILE A 53 -5.06 6.57 4.71
C ILE A 53 -4.73 5.22 5.36
N GLY A 54 -3.45 4.87 5.42
CA GLY A 54 -2.95 3.65 6.06
C GLY A 54 -3.02 3.66 7.59
N ALA A 55 -3.61 4.70 8.20
CA ALA A 55 -3.72 4.86 9.65
C ALA A 55 -2.37 4.79 10.41
N LEU A 56 -1.26 5.10 9.72
CA LEU A 56 0.09 5.17 10.33
C LEU A 56 0.31 6.50 11.07
N ARG A 57 -0.54 7.50 10.77
CA ARG A 57 -0.52 8.83 11.40
C ARG A 57 -1.93 9.21 11.85
N ALA A 58 -2.02 10.05 12.88
CA ALA A 58 -3.28 10.64 13.30
C ALA A 58 -3.70 11.74 12.32
N MET A 59 -5.00 11.87 12.08
CA MET A 59 -5.60 12.94 11.31
C MET A 59 -5.58 14.25 12.12
N GLN A 60 -5.53 15.39 11.44
CA GLN A 60 -5.58 16.71 12.07
C GLN A 60 -6.86 17.47 11.73
N GLU A 61 -7.32 17.44 10.47
CA GLU A 61 -8.46 18.18 10.00
C GLU A 61 -9.12 17.51 8.78
N GLY A 62 -10.43 17.64 8.64
CA GLY A 62 -11.21 17.04 7.56
C GLY A 62 -11.82 15.70 7.95
N SER A 63 -12.23 14.91 6.96
CA SER A 63 -12.73 13.53 7.13
C SER A 63 -11.98 12.58 6.24
N CYS A 64 -11.63 11.42 6.77
CA CYS A 64 -11.01 10.32 6.03
C CYS A 64 -11.61 8.99 6.50
N ARG A 65 -12.49 8.46 5.68
CA ARG A 65 -13.11 7.16 5.93
C ARG A 65 -12.42 6.08 5.12
N VAL A 66 -11.91 5.06 5.80
CA VAL A 66 -11.22 3.92 5.19
C VAL A 66 -11.88 2.63 5.63
N LEU A 67 -12.26 1.79 4.67
CA LEU A 67 -12.99 0.54 4.90
C LEU A 67 -14.20 0.73 5.85
N GLY A 68 -14.93 1.82 5.65
CA GLY A 68 -16.10 2.20 6.44
C GLY A 68 -15.81 2.83 7.80
N ARG A 69 -14.54 2.97 8.22
CA ARG A 69 -14.15 3.54 9.52
C ARG A 69 -13.63 4.97 9.36
N GLU A 70 -14.16 5.90 10.16
CA GLU A 70 -13.66 7.27 10.20
C GLU A 70 -12.33 7.32 10.98
N LEU A 71 -11.32 7.99 10.39
CA LEU A 71 -9.99 8.13 11.00
C LEU A 71 -9.83 9.46 11.77
N MET A 72 -10.69 10.46 11.51
CA MET A 72 -10.68 11.69 12.31
C MET A 72 -11.10 11.37 13.74
N GLY A 73 -10.24 11.70 14.69
CA GLY A 73 -10.45 11.41 16.11
C GLY A 73 -10.26 9.94 16.52
N ALA A 74 -9.88 9.05 15.58
CA ALA A 74 -9.66 7.64 15.90
C ALA A 74 -8.50 7.45 16.89
N SER A 75 -8.75 6.66 17.92
CA SER A 75 -7.73 6.23 18.90
C SER A 75 -6.64 5.38 18.25
N GLU A 76 -5.48 5.26 18.91
CA GLU A 76 -4.41 4.37 18.40
C GLU A 76 -4.88 2.92 18.27
N HIS A 77 -5.70 2.43 19.20
CA HIS A 77 -6.25 1.08 19.15
C HIS A 77 -7.15 0.86 17.91
N GLU A 78 -7.97 1.83 17.54
CA GLU A 78 -8.81 1.77 16.34
C GLU A 78 -7.96 1.80 15.07
N ARG A 79 -6.94 2.64 15.03
CA ARG A 79 -5.96 2.70 13.93
C ARG A 79 -5.20 1.39 13.77
N VAL A 80 -4.70 0.80 14.87
CA VAL A 80 -4.07 -0.54 14.87
C VAL A 80 -5.01 -1.60 14.31
N ARG A 81 -6.27 -1.58 14.73
CA ARG A 81 -7.27 -2.55 14.24
C ARG A 81 -7.54 -2.38 12.74
N LEU A 82 -7.58 -1.14 12.25
CA LEU A 82 -7.76 -0.88 10.80
C LEU A 82 -6.54 -1.33 10.00
N ARG A 83 -5.31 -1.08 10.48
CA ARG A 83 -4.06 -1.50 9.80
C ARG A 83 -4.01 -3.00 9.49
N ARG A 84 -4.65 -3.83 10.32
CA ARG A 84 -4.73 -5.28 10.09
C ARG A 84 -5.54 -5.66 8.84
N SER A 85 -6.38 -4.75 8.35
CA SER A 85 -7.19 -4.94 7.14
C SER A 85 -6.57 -4.27 5.91
N ILE A 86 -5.37 -3.70 6.02
CA ILE A 86 -4.67 -2.98 4.95
C ILE A 86 -3.36 -3.67 4.62
N GLY A 87 -3.18 -4.05 3.36
CA GLY A 87 -1.89 -4.49 2.84
C GLY A 87 -1.02 -3.29 2.48
N PHE A 88 0.19 -3.20 3.05
CA PHE A 88 1.10 -2.09 2.77
C PHE A 88 2.36 -2.57 2.04
N ILE A 89 2.65 -1.96 0.89
CA ILE A 89 3.86 -2.19 0.09
C ILE A 89 4.70 -0.93 0.14
N PHE A 90 5.87 -1.00 0.77
CA PHE A 90 6.80 0.13 0.92
C PHE A 90 7.88 0.11 -0.16
N GLN A 91 8.37 1.28 -0.54
CA GLN A 91 9.45 1.46 -1.49
C GLN A 91 10.71 0.64 -1.16
N ASN A 92 11.09 0.58 0.11
CA ASN A 92 12.29 -0.12 0.59
C ASN A 92 12.02 -1.58 0.99
N HIS A 93 10.90 -2.18 0.55
CA HIS A 93 10.47 -3.56 0.86
C HIS A 93 10.23 -3.83 2.35
N ASN A 94 11.01 -3.25 3.26
CA ASN A 94 10.95 -3.43 4.73
C ASN A 94 10.91 -4.90 5.16
N LEU A 95 11.75 -5.74 4.53
CA LEU A 95 11.91 -7.13 4.90
C LEU A 95 12.86 -7.25 6.09
N LEU A 96 12.55 -8.16 7.02
CA LEU A 96 13.44 -8.51 8.12
C LEU A 96 14.55 -9.42 7.58
N GLY A 97 15.79 -8.93 7.62
CA GLY A 97 16.94 -9.61 6.98
C GLY A 97 17.30 -10.96 7.59
N PHE A 98 16.91 -11.22 8.82
CA PHE A 98 17.15 -12.47 9.54
C PHE A 98 16.00 -13.50 9.39
N LEU A 99 14.90 -13.13 8.74
CA LEU A 99 13.79 -14.02 8.40
C LEU A 99 13.88 -14.45 6.94
N THR A 100 13.51 -15.70 6.65
CA THR A 100 13.36 -16.18 5.28
C THR A 100 12.22 -15.46 4.54
N ALA A 101 12.11 -15.63 3.23
CA ALA A 101 10.98 -15.09 2.45
C ALA A 101 9.64 -15.57 3.02
N ARG A 102 9.50 -16.87 3.31
CA ARG A 102 8.32 -17.48 3.90
C ARG A 102 7.99 -16.87 5.26
N GLN A 103 8.97 -16.71 6.12
CA GLN A 103 8.76 -16.11 7.46
C GLN A 103 8.38 -14.63 7.37
N ASN A 104 8.99 -13.86 6.46
CA ASN A 104 8.60 -12.47 6.21
C ASN A 104 7.14 -12.34 5.76
N VAL A 105 6.64 -13.28 4.96
CA VAL A 105 5.23 -13.30 4.55
C VAL A 105 4.32 -13.78 5.68
N ALA A 106 4.69 -14.87 6.36
CA ALA A 106 3.90 -15.45 7.44
C ALA A 106 3.68 -14.50 8.62
N MET A 107 4.64 -13.58 8.87
CA MET A 107 4.54 -12.55 9.92
C MET A 107 3.28 -11.68 9.77
N ALA A 108 2.81 -11.42 8.55
CA ALA A 108 1.58 -10.65 8.34
C ALA A 108 0.33 -11.39 8.86
N LEU A 109 0.38 -12.71 9.02
CA LEU A 109 -0.70 -13.55 9.54
C LEU A 109 -0.68 -13.71 11.07
N GLU A 110 0.34 -13.18 11.77
CA GLU A 110 0.42 -13.26 13.24
C GLU A 110 -0.71 -12.47 13.93
N VAL A 111 -1.33 -11.55 13.21
CA VAL A 111 -2.50 -10.81 13.68
C VAL A 111 -3.75 -11.69 13.80
N GLU A 112 -3.76 -12.87 13.16
CA GLU A 112 -4.78 -13.90 13.26
C GLU A 112 -4.41 -14.87 14.40
N ALA A 113 -4.63 -14.48 15.64
CA ALA A 113 -4.19 -15.24 16.83
C ALA A 113 -4.64 -16.72 16.87
N ALA A 114 -5.73 -17.07 16.18
CA ALA A 114 -6.26 -18.42 16.11
C ALA A 114 -5.62 -19.29 15.01
N LEU A 115 -4.80 -18.70 14.10
CA LEU A 115 -4.19 -19.43 12.99
C LEU A 115 -2.88 -20.12 13.46
N PRO A 116 -2.79 -21.46 13.43
CA PRO A 116 -1.58 -22.18 13.82
C PRO A 116 -0.37 -21.79 12.94
N GLU A 117 0.84 -21.84 13.49
CA GLU A 117 2.07 -21.48 12.76
C GLU A 117 2.24 -22.29 11.48
N ARG A 118 1.97 -23.61 11.53
CA ARG A 118 2.02 -24.48 10.36
C ARG A 118 1.16 -23.94 9.20
N ASP A 119 -0.04 -23.47 9.51
CA ASP A 119 -1.00 -23.02 8.51
C ASP A 119 -0.59 -21.62 7.99
N ARG A 120 -0.03 -20.75 8.86
CA ARG A 120 0.56 -19.48 8.44
C ARG A 120 1.70 -19.69 7.45
N LEU A 121 2.62 -20.63 7.73
CA LEU A 121 3.74 -20.95 6.84
C LEU A 121 3.26 -21.57 5.52
N ALA A 122 2.23 -22.43 5.57
CA ALA A 122 1.64 -23.00 4.35
C ALA A 122 0.99 -21.92 3.48
N ARG A 123 0.18 -21.02 4.04
CA ARG A 123 -0.42 -19.88 3.32
C ARG A 123 0.65 -18.95 2.75
N ALA A 124 1.71 -18.69 3.52
CA ALA A 124 2.83 -17.88 3.06
C ALA A 124 3.55 -18.52 1.86
N GLY A 125 3.79 -19.83 1.88
CA GLY A 125 4.37 -20.57 0.75
C GLY A 125 3.49 -20.51 -0.49
N ALA A 126 2.19 -20.76 -0.35
CA ALA A 126 1.24 -20.66 -1.46
C ALA A 126 1.22 -19.23 -2.07
N MET A 127 1.28 -18.20 -1.23
CA MET A 127 1.33 -16.80 -1.72
C MET A 127 2.65 -16.49 -2.42
N LEU A 128 3.79 -17.01 -1.94
CA LEU A 128 5.08 -16.86 -2.62
C LEU A 128 5.08 -17.53 -3.99
N ALA A 129 4.51 -18.72 -4.11
CA ALA A 129 4.32 -19.37 -5.42
C ALA A 129 3.43 -18.53 -6.35
N ALA A 130 2.33 -17.96 -5.83
CA ALA A 130 1.43 -17.11 -6.60
C ALA A 130 2.09 -15.83 -7.14
N VAL A 131 3.14 -15.33 -6.47
CA VAL A 131 3.93 -14.18 -6.95
C VAL A 131 5.17 -14.61 -7.74
N GLY A 132 5.29 -15.88 -8.13
CA GLY A 132 6.40 -16.40 -8.94
C GLY A 132 7.71 -16.61 -8.18
N LEU A 133 7.64 -16.93 -6.89
CA LEU A 133 8.80 -17.20 -6.03
C LEU A 133 8.86 -18.64 -5.53
N ASP A 134 8.27 -19.57 -6.29
CA ASP A 134 8.40 -21.00 -6.00
C ASP A 134 9.88 -21.43 -5.95
N GLY A 135 10.27 -22.20 -4.93
CA GLY A 135 11.66 -22.61 -4.66
C GLY A 135 12.55 -21.51 -4.06
N HIS A 136 11.98 -20.35 -3.67
CA HIS A 136 12.72 -19.25 -3.05
C HIS A 136 12.30 -19.01 -1.59
N GLU A 137 11.40 -19.81 -1.06
CA GLU A 137 10.70 -19.59 0.21
C GLU A 137 11.65 -19.52 1.41
N ASP A 138 12.68 -20.35 1.40
CA ASP A 138 13.61 -20.49 2.52
C ASP A 138 14.88 -19.61 2.36
N LYS A 139 14.92 -18.76 1.30
CA LYS A 139 16.01 -17.80 1.12
C LYS A 139 15.84 -16.59 2.03
N LEU A 140 16.96 -16.13 2.58
CA LEU A 140 17.04 -14.83 3.27
C LEU A 140 17.00 -13.67 2.26
N PRO A 141 16.53 -12.48 2.62
CA PRO A 141 16.48 -11.30 1.75
C PRO A 141 17.81 -10.96 1.08
N ALA A 142 18.94 -11.19 1.75
CA ALA A 142 20.29 -10.99 1.18
C ALA A 142 20.61 -11.91 0.00
N LYS A 143 19.90 -13.02 -0.14
CA LYS A 143 20.07 -14.01 -1.23
C LYS A 143 19.04 -13.83 -2.36
N LEU A 144 18.24 -12.79 -2.31
CA LEU A 144 17.20 -12.46 -3.27
C LEU A 144 17.60 -11.24 -4.11
N SER A 145 17.23 -11.24 -5.40
CA SER A 145 17.35 -10.04 -6.24
C SER A 145 16.40 -8.91 -5.77
N GLY A 146 16.57 -7.68 -6.28
CA GLY A 146 15.66 -6.57 -6.00
C GLY A 146 14.20 -6.91 -6.30
N GLY A 147 13.93 -7.44 -7.51
CA GLY A 147 12.60 -7.86 -7.92
C GLY A 147 12.03 -9.00 -7.06
N GLN A 148 12.86 -9.97 -6.67
CA GLN A 148 12.43 -11.04 -5.77
C GLN A 148 12.07 -10.51 -4.39
N ARG A 149 12.86 -9.58 -3.82
CA ARG A 149 12.50 -8.91 -2.55
C ARG A 149 11.18 -8.16 -2.65
N GLN A 150 10.94 -7.48 -3.78
CA GLN A 150 9.69 -6.77 -4.02
C GLN A 150 8.50 -7.75 -4.07
N ARG A 151 8.63 -8.89 -4.76
CA ARG A 151 7.61 -9.93 -4.80
C ARG A 151 7.33 -10.51 -3.40
N VAL A 152 8.34 -10.66 -2.54
CA VAL A 152 8.14 -11.04 -1.12
C VAL A 152 7.34 -9.98 -0.37
N ALA A 153 7.64 -8.69 -0.57
CA ALA A 153 6.89 -7.60 0.06
C ALA A 153 5.41 -7.56 -0.40
N ILE A 154 5.16 -7.84 -1.68
CA ILE A 154 3.81 -7.97 -2.24
C ILE A 154 3.09 -9.17 -1.64
N ALA A 155 3.73 -10.34 -1.60
CA ALA A 155 3.17 -11.54 -0.98
C ALA A 155 2.79 -11.28 0.49
N ARG A 156 3.66 -10.61 1.25
CA ARG A 156 3.38 -10.20 2.63
C ARG A 156 2.17 -9.27 2.74
N ALA A 157 2.04 -8.32 1.83
CA ALA A 157 0.91 -7.38 1.84
C ALA A 157 -0.43 -8.06 1.52
N LEU A 158 -0.42 -9.15 0.73
CA LEU A 158 -1.62 -9.78 0.19
C LEU A 158 -2.04 -11.07 0.91
N VAL A 159 -1.14 -11.71 1.68
CA VAL A 159 -1.39 -13.03 2.30
C VAL A 159 -2.54 -13.03 3.30
N GLY A 160 -2.80 -11.89 3.96
CA GLY A 160 -3.92 -11.68 4.88
C GLY A 160 -5.23 -11.27 4.21
N GLU A 161 -5.32 -11.35 2.89
CA GLU A 161 -6.52 -10.97 2.11
C GLU A 161 -7.06 -9.58 2.50
N PRO A 162 -6.23 -8.52 2.38
CA PRO A 162 -6.60 -7.19 2.85
C PRO A 162 -7.79 -6.62 2.06
N GLY A 163 -8.59 -5.80 2.74
CA GLY A 163 -9.68 -5.06 2.12
C GLY A 163 -9.23 -3.83 1.31
N LEU A 164 -7.95 -3.45 1.42
CA LEU A 164 -7.32 -2.33 0.71
C LEU A 164 -5.82 -2.58 0.61
N VAL A 165 -5.23 -2.27 -0.54
CA VAL A 165 -3.76 -2.24 -0.72
C VAL A 165 -3.29 -0.80 -0.94
N LEU A 166 -2.27 -0.42 -0.17
CA LEU A 166 -1.55 0.85 -0.30
C LEU A 166 -0.12 0.55 -0.73
N ALA A 167 0.31 1.12 -1.85
CA ALA A 167 1.65 0.89 -2.39
C ALA A 167 2.39 2.23 -2.59
N ASP A 168 3.57 2.36 -2.00
CA ASP A 168 4.45 3.52 -2.15
C ASP A 168 5.63 3.13 -3.04
N GLU A 169 5.63 3.61 -4.30
CA GLU A 169 6.67 3.38 -5.30
C GLU A 169 7.07 1.89 -5.47
N PRO A 170 6.12 0.97 -5.70
CA PRO A 170 6.41 -0.48 -5.66
C PRO A 170 7.32 -0.97 -6.79
N THR A 171 7.59 -0.15 -7.82
CA THR A 171 8.42 -0.51 -8.99
C THR A 171 9.72 0.29 -9.06
N ALA A 172 9.95 1.27 -8.17
CA ALA A 172 11.06 2.23 -8.27
C ALA A 172 12.47 1.58 -8.27
N ALA A 173 12.64 0.46 -7.59
CA ALA A 173 13.92 -0.25 -7.49
C ALA A 173 14.08 -1.38 -8.53
N LEU A 174 13.16 -1.47 -9.52
CA LEU A 174 13.11 -2.56 -10.48
C LEU A 174 13.52 -2.10 -11.88
N ASP A 175 14.13 -3.01 -12.65
CA ASP A 175 14.28 -2.83 -14.09
C ASP A 175 12.92 -2.79 -14.81
N LYS A 176 12.93 -2.40 -16.07
CA LYS A 176 11.70 -2.21 -16.86
C LYS A 176 10.81 -3.45 -16.93
N VAL A 177 11.41 -4.63 -17.10
CA VAL A 177 10.65 -5.88 -17.25
C VAL A 177 10.04 -6.29 -15.92
N SER A 178 10.87 -6.38 -14.87
CA SER A 178 10.44 -6.75 -13.52
C SER A 178 9.40 -5.76 -12.94
N GLY A 179 9.55 -4.46 -13.24
CA GLY A 179 8.59 -3.43 -12.81
C GLY A 179 7.22 -3.62 -13.44
N GLY A 180 7.15 -3.87 -14.75
CA GLY A 180 5.91 -4.18 -15.46
C GLY A 180 5.25 -5.45 -14.92
N GLU A 181 6.01 -6.56 -14.78
CA GLU A 181 5.47 -7.81 -14.23
C GLU A 181 4.87 -7.65 -12.83
N VAL A 182 5.53 -6.89 -11.96
CA VAL A 182 5.04 -6.61 -10.61
C VAL A 182 3.76 -5.78 -10.64
N ALA A 183 3.68 -4.77 -11.50
CA ALA A 183 2.52 -3.93 -11.65
C ALA A 183 1.30 -4.72 -12.15
N HIS A 184 1.47 -5.53 -13.20
CA HIS A 184 0.41 -6.41 -13.70
C HIS A 184 -0.03 -7.45 -12.68
N LEU A 185 0.91 -8.06 -11.94
CA LEU A 185 0.59 -8.97 -10.86
C LEU A 185 -0.33 -8.32 -9.81
N LEU A 186 -0.01 -7.09 -9.38
CA LEU A 186 -0.85 -6.34 -8.44
C LEU A 186 -2.25 -6.07 -9.01
N ARG A 187 -2.34 -5.63 -10.27
CA ARG A 187 -3.61 -5.40 -10.96
C ARG A 187 -4.46 -6.69 -11.02
N ASP A 188 -3.87 -7.79 -11.46
CA ASP A 188 -4.58 -9.06 -11.62
C ASP A 188 -5.11 -9.58 -10.27
N MET A 189 -4.30 -9.45 -9.22
CA MET A 189 -4.73 -9.80 -7.86
C MET A 189 -5.82 -8.88 -7.34
N ALA A 190 -5.76 -7.58 -7.64
CA ALA A 190 -6.81 -6.62 -7.31
C ALA A 190 -8.13 -6.99 -7.99
N LYS A 191 -8.08 -7.23 -9.31
CA LYS A 191 -9.28 -7.52 -10.11
C LYS A 191 -9.92 -8.87 -9.74
N SER A 192 -9.11 -9.91 -9.53
CA SER A 192 -9.62 -11.25 -9.18
C SER A 192 -10.30 -11.29 -7.80
N ARG A 193 -9.90 -10.43 -6.88
CA ARG A 193 -10.42 -10.38 -5.50
C ARG A 193 -11.34 -9.20 -5.22
N GLY A 194 -11.48 -8.27 -6.16
CA GLY A 194 -12.20 -7.00 -5.96
C GLY A 194 -11.53 -6.07 -4.93
N THR A 195 -10.23 -6.27 -4.65
CA THR A 195 -9.48 -5.48 -3.68
C THR A 195 -9.03 -4.16 -4.31
N PRO A 196 -9.40 -2.99 -3.78
CA PRO A 196 -8.93 -1.71 -4.30
C PRO A 196 -7.44 -1.51 -4.02
N ILE A 197 -6.76 -0.84 -4.95
CA ILE A 197 -5.35 -0.44 -4.80
C ILE A 197 -5.22 1.07 -4.97
N LEU A 198 -4.57 1.73 -4.01
CA LEU A 198 -4.05 3.09 -4.18
C LEU A 198 -2.52 3.01 -4.21
N MET A 199 -1.93 3.38 -5.33
CA MET A 199 -0.49 3.27 -5.58
C MET A 199 0.10 4.63 -5.88
N VAL A 200 1.11 5.03 -5.13
CA VAL A 200 1.97 6.19 -5.45
C VAL A 200 3.04 5.75 -6.43
N THR A 201 3.18 6.46 -7.53
CA THR A 201 4.23 6.20 -8.51
C THR A 201 4.57 7.46 -9.32
N HIS A 202 5.82 7.53 -9.77
CA HIS A 202 6.27 8.47 -10.81
C HIS A 202 6.69 7.72 -12.09
N ASP A 203 6.47 6.40 -12.15
CA ASP A 203 6.85 5.56 -13.27
C ASP A 203 5.77 5.56 -14.37
N PRO A 204 6.01 6.19 -15.52
CA PRO A 204 5.03 6.22 -16.60
C PRO A 204 4.81 4.84 -17.27
N ARG A 205 5.69 3.87 -17.00
CA ARG A 205 5.64 2.53 -17.59
C ARG A 205 4.51 1.66 -17.09
N ILE A 206 3.90 2.05 -15.97
CA ILE A 206 2.83 1.28 -15.31
C ILE A 206 1.47 2.01 -15.32
N LEU A 207 1.33 3.04 -16.14
CA LEU A 207 0.06 3.77 -16.24
C LEU A 207 -1.07 2.91 -16.81
N ASP A 208 -0.74 1.94 -17.63
CA ASP A 208 -1.67 1.01 -18.30
C ASP A 208 -2.39 0.04 -17.35
N ILE A 209 -1.90 -0.12 -16.12
CA ILE A 209 -2.59 -0.93 -15.11
C ILE A 209 -3.72 -0.17 -14.39
N ALA A 210 -3.75 1.16 -14.50
CA ALA A 210 -4.68 2.00 -13.76
C ALA A 210 -6.09 2.00 -14.36
N ASP A 211 -7.08 2.02 -13.49
CA ASP A 211 -8.44 2.44 -13.88
C ASP A 211 -8.54 3.97 -13.90
N ARG A 212 -7.74 4.62 -13.05
CA ARG A 212 -7.70 6.08 -12.93
C ARG A 212 -6.35 6.57 -12.43
N VAL A 213 -5.91 7.69 -12.99
CA VAL A 213 -4.70 8.42 -12.55
C VAL A 213 -5.13 9.73 -11.90
N VAL A 214 -4.64 9.97 -10.69
CA VAL A 214 -4.88 11.19 -9.90
C VAL A 214 -3.57 11.93 -9.74
N ALA A 215 -3.51 13.19 -10.14
CA ALA A 215 -2.34 14.02 -9.96
C ALA A 215 -2.41 14.81 -8.64
N MET A 216 -1.26 14.96 -7.98
CA MET A 216 -1.13 15.73 -6.75
C MET A 216 -0.01 16.75 -6.88
N GLU A 217 -0.32 18.03 -6.65
CA GLU A 217 0.62 19.15 -6.68
C GLU A 217 0.42 20.04 -5.45
N ASP A 218 1.50 20.47 -4.83
CA ASP A 218 1.52 21.39 -3.68
C ASP A 218 0.49 21.03 -2.56
N GLY A 219 0.35 19.74 -2.28
CA GLY A 219 -0.55 19.25 -1.26
C GLY A 219 -2.03 19.19 -1.65
N ARG A 220 -2.37 19.40 -2.92
CA ARG A 220 -3.74 19.35 -3.45
C ARG A 220 -3.86 18.27 -4.52
N ILE A 221 -5.04 17.71 -4.66
CA ILE A 221 -5.38 16.91 -5.84
C ILE A 221 -5.76 17.90 -6.93
N VAL A 222 -5.04 17.83 -8.06
CA VAL A 222 -5.39 18.48 -9.32
C VAL A 222 -6.09 17.45 -10.20
N GLU A 223 -7.04 17.89 -11.04
CA GLU A 223 -7.99 17.02 -11.73
C GLU A 223 -7.37 15.73 -12.31
N ALA A 224 -8.08 14.63 -12.09
CA ALA A 224 -7.72 13.33 -12.64
C ALA A 224 -8.06 13.31 -14.15
N ALA A 225 -7.06 13.05 -15.00
CA ALA A 225 -7.34 12.59 -16.35
C ALA A 225 -7.87 11.14 -16.27
N ALA A 226 -9.01 10.87 -16.91
CA ALA A 226 -9.42 9.49 -17.19
C ALA A 226 -8.34 8.82 -18.04
N ALA A 227 -7.93 7.61 -17.66
CA ALA A 227 -6.94 6.81 -18.39
C ALA A 227 -7.51 6.30 -19.70
#